data_88d09b435d4d7036df2626083b37bc07
#
_entry.id   88d09b435d4d7036df2626083b37bc07
#
_cell.length_a   1.000
_cell.length_b   1.000
_cell.length_c   1.000
_cell.angle_alpha   90.00
_cell.angle_beta   90.00
_cell.angle_gamma   90.00
#
_symmetry.space_group_name_H-M   'P 1'
#
loop_
_entity.id
_entity.type
_entity.pdbx_description
1 polymer ?
#
loop_
_entity_poly.entity_id
_entity_poly.type
_entity_poly.pdbx_seq_one_letter_code
_entity_poly.pdbx_strand_id
1 'polypeptide(L)'
;MTKLAITGATVYPISRPPMAGATLLVGDGKILAVGRVEIPSDAEVVDARGLHLLPGFVDPHTHVGLWGEGDGPPAYDGNEWTSPTTAQVRALDAINPFHVSFADARSAGVTTVQTLPGSGNPIGGEMVVIKTRGRTADEMVLRRPSGLKGALGENPKRLHGQNHKRMPATRMGVAAVIRQFLTRARAYDPEKGRDLGLELARKVLDREIPLRLHAHRADDILTAIRIAREFSIDLSIEHCTEGWMVVDALAEAGYPVTLGPMLGGRSKVETANLTFRNPGILEKAGVHVSLMTDHPFVPIAHHRIQGALAVREGMSEAGALRAMTLNPAEMLGVADRVGSLEPGKDADFVLWSDHPFRARARVLATYIEGQRVYEAKSLS
;
A
#
# COMPACT_ATOMS: atom_id res chain seq x y z
N MET A 1 -15.68 -14.51 24.82
CA MET A 1 -14.62 -14.90 23.84
C MET A 1 -13.30 -14.91 24.57
N THR A 2 -12.38 -15.79 24.19
CA THR A 2 -11.09 -15.93 24.86
C THR A 2 -10.25 -14.68 24.66
N LYS A 3 -9.75 -14.07 25.74
CA LYS A 3 -8.80 -12.98 25.67
C LYS A 3 -7.40 -13.55 25.42
N LEU A 4 -6.54 -12.78 24.72
CA LEU A 4 -5.16 -13.15 24.44
C LEU A 4 -4.23 -12.05 25.00
N ALA A 5 -3.23 -12.46 25.78
CA ALA A 5 -2.21 -11.56 26.33
C ALA A 5 -0.83 -11.98 25.81
N ILE A 6 -0.19 -11.11 25.01
CA ILE A 6 1.20 -11.27 24.57
C ILE A 6 2.08 -10.49 25.54
N THR A 7 2.93 -11.19 26.29
CA THR A 7 3.62 -10.61 27.47
C THR A 7 5.14 -10.55 27.29
N GLY A 8 5.75 -9.52 27.85
CA GLY A 8 7.20 -9.41 27.98
C GLY A 8 7.97 -8.99 26.73
N ALA A 9 7.27 -8.68 25.61
CA ALA A 9 7.89 -8.25 24.38
C ALA A 9 8.46 -6.82 24.44
N THR A 10 9.36 -6.48 23.52
CA THR A 10 9.57 -5.09 23.12
C THR A 10 8.48 -4.71 22.15
N VAL A 11 7.50 -3.92 22.60
CA VAL A 11 6.34 -3.51 21.80
C VAL A 11 6.61 -2.18 21.11
N TYR A 12 6.35 -2.10 19.81
CA TYR A 12 6.45 -0.91 18.96
C TYR A 12 5.04 -0.44 18.57
N PRO A 13 4.41 0.46 19.34
CA PRO A 13 3.05 0.92 19.02
C PRO A 13 2.98 1.75 17.74
N ILE A 14 4.08 2.31 17.27
CA ILE A 14 4.25 3.24 16.16
C ILE A 14 3.78 4.68 16.48
N SER A 15 2.60 4.83 17.08
CA SER A 15 2.07 6.15 17.49
C SER A 15 2.82 6.78 18.69
N ARG A 16 3.65 5.98 19.38
CA ARG A 16 4.47 6.38 20.52
C ARG A 16 5.76 5.55 20.57
N PRO A 17 6.77 5.95 21.39
CA PRO A 17 8.05 5.23 21.50
C PRO A 17 7.88 3.76 21.90
N PRO A 18 8.83 2.89 21.50
CA PRO A 18 8.85 1.48 21.89
C PRO A 18 8.90 1.28 23.41
N MET A 19 8.31 0.19 23.89
CA MET A 19 8.20 -0.18 25.30
C MET A 19 8.76 -1.58 25.53
N ALA A 20 9.82 -1.68 26.31
CA ALA A 20 10.40 -2.97 26.69
C ALA A 20 9.55 -3.66 27.78
N GLY A 21 9.42 -4.99 27.70
CA GLY A 21 8.71 -5.82 28.69
C GLY A 21 7.22 -5.51 28.77
N ALA A 22 6.62 -4.96 27.71
CA ALA A 22 5.21 -4.60 27.69
C ALA A 22 4.30 -5.77 27.34
N THR A 23 3.02 -5.61 27.59
CA THR A 23 1.95 -6.54 27.26
C THR A 23 1.03 -5.93 26.23
N LEU A 24 0.61 -6.71 25.22
CA LEU A 24 -0.52 -6.46 24.36
C LEU A 24 -1.68 -7.34 24.81
N LEU A 25 -2.80 -6.73 25.21
CA LEU A 25 -4.03 -7.44 25.55
C LEU A 25 -5.03 -7.31 24.41
N VAL A 26 -5.58 -8.45 23.98
CA VAL A 26 -6.51 -8.57 22.85
C VAL A 26 -7.79 -9.24 23.34
N GLY A 27 -8.94 -8.79 22.82
CA GLY A 27 -10.24 -9.45 23.01
C GLY A 27 -11.17 -9.08 21.86
N ASP A 28 -11.96 -10.05 21.40
CA ASP A 28 -12.94 -9.88 20.32
C ASP A 28 -12.35 -9.32 19.02
N GLY A 29 -11.12 -9.73 18.71
CA GLY A 29 -10.41 -9.26 17.50
C GLY A 29 -9.84 -7.86 17.60
N LYS A 30 -9.96 -7.19 18.76
CA LYS A 30 -9.52 -5.80 18.98
C LYS A 30 -8.42 -5.74 20.04
N ILE A 31 -7.59 -4.73 19.92
CA ILE A 31 -6.63 -4.35 20.96
C ILE A 31 -7.41 -3.72 22.11
N LEU A 32 -7.31 -4.29 23.29
CA LEU A 32 -7.92 -3.78 24.52
C LEU A 32 -6.98 -2.83 25.26
N ALA A 33 -5.69 -3.20 25.34
CA ALA A 33 -4.68 -2.39 26.02
C ALA A 33 -3.26 -2.73 25.56
N VAL A 34 -2.33 -1.77 25.70
CA VAL A 34 -0.91 -1.91 25.39
C VAL A 34 -0.07 -1.23 26.46
N GLY A 35 0.90 -1.92 27.02
CA GLY A 35 1.84 -1.38 28.03
C GLY A 35 1.95 -2.25 29.28
N ARG A 36 1.96 -1.64 30.46
CA ARG A 36 1.84 -2.34 31.73
C ARG A 36 0.36 -2.58 32.01
N VAL A 37 -0.10 -3.80 31.77
CA VAL A 37 -1.52 -4.16 31.81
C VAL A 37 -1.71 -5.31 32.78
N GLU A 38 -2.74 -5.26 33.61
CA GLU A 38 -3.20 -6.40 34.40
C GLU A 38 -3.77 -7.45 33.46
N ILE A 39 -3.29 -8.70 33.60
CA ILE A 39 -3.70 -9.80 32.72
C ILE A 39 -4.91 -10.48 33.36
N PRO A 40 -6.07 -10.50 32.68
CA PRO A 40 -7.24 -11.23 33.19
C PRO A 40 -6.95 -12.71 33.35
N SER A 41 -7.50 -13.33 34.42
CA SER A 41 -7.27 -14.73 34.71
C SER A 41 -7.84 -15.71 33.67
N ASP A 42 -8.76 -15.21 32.82
CA ASP A 42 -9.37 -15.93 31.69
C ASP A 42 -8.63 -15.75 30.37
N ALA A 43 -7.50 -15.02 30.35
CA ALA A 43 -6.73 -14.78 29.14
C ALA A 43 -5.77 -15.93 28.85
N GLU A 44 -5.68 -16.33 27.59
CA GLU A 44 -4.57 -17.12 27.06
C GLU A 44 -3.29 -16.26 27.08
N VAL A 45 -2.23 -16.77 27.69
CA VAL A 45 -0.96 -16.02 27.81
C VAL A 45 0.09 -16.60 26.90
N VAL A 46 0.66 -15.73 26.05
CA VAL A 46 1.82 -16.04 25.20
C VAL A 46 3.03 -15.30 25.75
N ASP A 47 4.05 -16.03 26.17
CA ASP A 47 5.34 -15.47 26.61
C ASP A 47 6.15 -15.03 25.36
N ALA A 48 6.38 -13.73 25.26
CA ALA A 48 7.12 -13.11 24.16
C ALA A 48 8.40 -12.39 24.65
N ARG A 49 8.97 -12.82 25.80
CA ARG A 49 10.21 -12.23 26.32
C ARG A 49 11.35 -12.37 25.31
N GLY A 50 12.06 -11.28 25.07
CA GLY A 50 13.13 -11.22 24.08
C GLY A 50 12.68 -11.08 22.62
N LEU A 51 11.36 -11.05 22.37
CA LEU A 51 10.78 -10.86 21.05
C LEU A 51 10.38 -9.40 20.82
N HIS A 52 10.20 -9.06 19.55
CA HIS A 52 9.72 -7.77 19.11
C HIS A 52 8.27 -7.88 18.59
N LEU A 53 7.39 -7.02 19.06
CA LEU A 53 5.99 -7.00 18.68
C LEU A 53 5.66 -5.68 17.99
N LEU A 54 5.22 -5.79 16.74
CA LEU A 54 4.86 -4.66 15.89
C LEU A 54 3.44 -4.81 15.35
N PRO A 55 2.76 -3.72 14.92
CA PRO A 55 1.56 -3.87 14.09
C PRO A 55 1.93 -4.59 12.79
N GLY A 56 0.95 -5.25 12.19
CA GLY A 56 1.12 -5.80 10.85
C GLY A 56 1.52 -4.73 9.85
N PHE A 57 2.42 -5.07 8.93
CA PHE A 57 2.79 -4.17 7.86
C PHE A 57 1.62 -3.95 6.90
N VAL A 58 1.57 -2.75 6.34
CA VAL A 58 0.60 -2.31 5.35
C VAL A 58 1.35 -2.01 4.05
N ASP A 59 1.06 -2.74 2.98
CA ASP A 59 1.61 -2.44 1.66
C ASP A 59 0.56 -1.68 0.82
N PRO A 60 0.77 -0.38 0.56
CA PRO A 60 -0.24 0.49 -0.04
C PRO A 60 -0.34 0.37 -1.56
N HIS A 61 0.49 -0.45 -2.21
CA HIS A 61 0.48 -0.58 -3.66
C HIS A 61 0.96 -1.97 -4.09
N THR A 62 -0.01 -2.83 -4.39
CA THR A 62 0.25 -4.21 -4.80
C THR A 62 -0.73 -4.66 -5.87
N HIS A 63 -0.39 -5.77 -6.54
CA HIS A 63 -1.30 -6.52 -7.41
C HIS A 63 -1.59 -7.91 -6.83
N VAL A 64 -1.50 -8.03 -5.50
CA VAL A 64 -1.77 -9.28 -4.77
C VAL A 64 -3.16 -9.80 -5.11
N GLY A 65 -3.21 -11.06 -5.53
CA GLY A 65 -4.44 -11.74 -5.94
C GLY A 65 -4.89 -11.48 -7.37
N LEU A 66 -4.30 -10.50 -8.12
CA LEU A 66 -4.65 -10.18 -9.51
C LEU A 66 -3.73 -10.82 -10.54
N TRP A 67 -2.48 -11.09 -10.18
CA TRP A 67 -1.50 -11.70 -11.07
C TRP A 67 -1.04 -13.04 -10.51
N GLY A 68 -1.32 -14.10 -11.26
CA GLY A 68 -0.88 -15.45 -10.94
C GLY A 68 0.62 -15.58 -11.10
N GLU A 69 1.34 -15.79 -10.01
CA GLU A 69 2.77 -16.06 -10.03
C GLU A 69 3.02 -17.50 -10.51
N GLY A 70 3.75 -17.63 -11.62
CA GLY A 70 4.07 -18.93 -12.19
C GLY A 70 3.00 -19.51 -13.14
N ASP A 71 1.82 -18.89 -13.24
CA ASP A 71 0.70 -19.40 -14.04
C ASP A 71 0.71 -18.91 -15.50
N GLY A 72 1.62 -17.98 -15.82
CA GLY A 72 1.79 -17.41 -17.14
C GLY A 72 0.73 -16.38 -17.55
N PRO A 73 0.74 -15.91 -18.81
CA PRO A 73 -0.10 -14.78 -19.27
C PRO A 73 -1.60 -14.91 -19.02
N PRO A 74 -2.24 -16.11 -19.08
CA PRO A 74 -3.67 -16.23 -18.81
C PRO A 74 -4.10 -15.84 -17.38
N ALA A 75 -3.16 -15.83 -16.44
CA ALA A 75 -3.42 -15.45 -15.06
C ALA A 75 -3.10 -13.96 -14.75
N TYR A 76 -2.87 -13.12 -15.77
CA TYR A 76 -2.53 -11.71 -15.63
C TYR A 76 -3.76 -10.82 -15.76
N ASP A 77 -4.59 -10.74 -14.70
CA ASP A 77 -5.83 -9.97 -14.68
C ASP A 77 -5.64 -8.53 -14.13
N GLY A 78 -4.41 -8.08 -13.97
CA GLY A 78 -4.10 -6.78 -13.37
C GLY A 78 -4.31 -5.55 -14.27
N ASN A 79 -4.53 -5.72 -15.58
CA ASN A 79 -4.75 -4.59 -16.49
C ASN A 79 -5.79 -4.89 -17.57
N GLU A 80 -6.77 -4.03 -17.71
CA GLU A 80 -7.69 -4.02 -18.85
C GLU A 80 -7.13 -3.11 -19.95
N TRP A 81 -6.55 -3.71 -20.98
CA TRP A 81 -5.79 -2.98 -22.02
C TRP A 81 -6.60 -2.55 -23.25
N THR A 82 -7.89 -2.82 -23.27
CA THR A 82 -8.73 -2.58 -24.44
C THR A 82 -9.08 -1.10 -24.65
N SER A 83 -8.93 -0.27 -23.60
CA SER A 83 -9.14 1.18 -23.65
C SER A 83 -8.11 1.93 -22.80
N PRO A 84 -7.77 3.18 -23.15
CA PRO A 84 -6.92 4.03 -22.31
C PRO A 84 -7.64 4.54 -21.03
N THR A 85 -8.95 4.39 -20.97
CA THR A 85 -9.76 4.73 -19.78
C THR A 85 -10.70 3.58 -19.46
N THR A 86 -10.49 2.95 -18.30
CA THR A 86 -11.19 1.77 -17.83
C THR A 86 -11.62 1.90 -16.37
N ALA A 87 -12.08 3.10 -15.98
CA ALA A 87 -12.49 3.40 -14.62
C ALA A 87 -13.62 2.51 -14.07
N GLN A 88 -14.41 1.89 -14.95
CA GLN A 88 -15.49 0.98 -14.60
C GLN A 88 -15.03 -0.38 -14.07
N VAL A 89 -13.76 -0.78 -14.30
CA VAL A 89 -13.25 -2.05 -13.77
C VAL A 89 -12.89 -1.92 -12.29
N ARG A 90 -13.05 -3.00 -11.54
CA ARG A 90 -12.79 -3.05 -10.11
C ARG A 90 -11.77 -4.15 -9.80
N ALA A 91 -10.71 -3.81 -9.09
CA ALA A 91 -9.72 -4.79 -8.67
C ALA A 91 -10.34 -5.96 -7.89
N LEU A 92 -11.38 -5.69 -7.08
CA LEU A 92 -12.07 -6.71 -6.29
C LEU A 92 -12.61 -7.88 -7.13
N ASP A 93 -13.07 -7.60 -8.36
CA ASP A 93 -13.71 -8.63 -9.21
C ASP A 93 -12.71 -9.67 -9.76
N ALA A 94 -11.41 -9.38 -9.72
CA ALA A 94 -10.36 -10.28 -10.19
C ALA A 94 -9.50 -10.85 -9.04
N ILE A 95 -9.76 -10.51 -7.78
CA ILE A 95 -8.99 -11.05 -6.66
C ILE A 95 -9.29 -12.53 -6.47
N ASN A 96 -8.25 -13.36 -6.62
CA ASN A 96 -8.27 -14.77 -6.21
C ASN A 96 -7.81 -14.89 -4.74
N PRO A 97 -8.70 -15.16 -3.76
CA PRO A 97 -8.34 -15.22 -2.34
C PRO A 97 -7.46 -16.42 -1.98
N PHE A 98 -7.35 -17.40 -2.87
CA PHE A 98 -6.52 -18.60 -2.69
C PHE A 98 -5.13 -18.45 -3.29
N HIS A 99 -4.80 -17.30 -3.86
CA HIS A 99 -3.50 -17.06 -4.47
C HIS A 99 -2.38 -17.15 -3.41
N VAL A 100 -1.25 -17.76 -3.79
CA VAL A 100 -0.09 -18.02 -2.90
C VAL A 100 0.45 -16.75 -2.25
N SER A 101 0.40 -15.61 -2.93
CA SER A 101 0.87 -14.32 -2.42
C SER A 101 0.22 -13.89 -1.10
N PHE A 102 -1.00 -14.34 -0.79
CA PHE A 102 -1.60 -14.10 0.52
C PHE A 102 -0.92 -14.87 1.64
N ALA A 103 -0.48 -16.11 1.38
CA ALA A 103 0.29 -16.88 2.34
C ALA A 103 1.68 -16.25 2.53
N ASP A 104 2.32 -15.80 1.45
CA ASP A 104 3.61 -15.11 1.48
C ASP A 104 3.51 -13.79 2.25
N ALA A 105 2.45 -13.00 2.03
CA ALA A 105 2.18 -11.78 2.78
C ALA A 105 2.11 -12.05 4.30
N ARG A 106 1.30 -13.03 4.70
CA ARG A 106 1.17 -13.41 6.12
C ARG A 106 2.49 -13.90 6.70
N SER A 107 3.26 -14.68 5.97
CA SER A 107 4.58 -15.16 6.41
C SER A 107 5.62 -14.05 6.55
N ALA A 108 5.44 -12.94 5.84
CA ALA A 108 6.27 -11.73 5.91
C ALA A 108 5.76 -10.67 6.90
N GLY A 109 4.65 -10.94 7.61
CA GLY A 109 4.07 -9.99 8.54
C GLY A 109 3.27 -8.86 7.90
N VAL A 110 2.88 -8.99 6.62
CA VAL A 110 2.01 -8.04 5.94
C VAL A 110 0.56 -8.47 6.14
N THR A 111 -0.21 -7.68 6.89
CA THR A 111 -1.60 -8.02 7.26
C THR A 111 -2.63 -7.28 6.41
N THR A 112 -2.26 -6.17 5.81
CA THR A 112 -3.13 -5.31 5.00
C THR A 112 -2.42 -4.92 3.72
N VAL A 113 -3.12 -4.99 2.59
CA VAL A 113 -2.63 -4.53 1.29
C VAL A 113 -3.68 -3.68 0.59
N GLN A 114 -3.25 -2.72 -0.22
CA GLN A 114 -4.10 -2.18 -1.27
C GLN A 114 -3.83 -2.96 -2.56
N THR A 115 -4.86 -3.61 -3.08
CA THR A 115 -4.83 -4.25 -4.39
C THR A 115 -5.46 -3.33 -5.42
N LEU A 116 -4.76 -3.17 -6.56
CA LEU A 116 -5.09 -2.17 -7.55
C LEU A 116 -4.79 -2.62 -8.97
N PRO A 117 -5.46 -2.04 -10.00
CA PRO A 117 -5.08 -2.25 -11.39
C PRO A 117 -3.65 -1.76 -11.66
N GLY A 118 -2.97 -2.38 -12.63
CA GLY A 118 -1.64 -1.97 -13.05
C GLY A 118 -1.62 -0.60 -13.74
N SER A 119 -0.43 -0.19 -14.19
CA SER A 119 -0.16 1.14 -14.73
C SER A 119 -0.20 1.21 -16.28
N GLY A 120 -0.92 0.29 -16.92
CA GLY A 120 -1.05 0.27 -18.38
C GLY A 120 -1.86 1.42 -18.96
N ASN A 121 -2.83 1.94 -18.22
CA ASN A 121 -3.79 2.94 -18.68
C ASN A 121 -3.61 4.29 -17.98
N PRO A 122 -3.82 5.43 -18.69
CA PRO A 122 -3.94 6.74 -18.05
C PRO A 122 -4.99 6.78 -16.94
N ILE A 123 -6.11 6.06 -17.12
CA ILE A 123 -7.14 5.79 -16.11
C ILE A 123 -7.38 4.28 -16.07
N GLY A 124 -7.04 3.65 -14.95
CA GLY A 124 -7.07 2.20 -14.76
C GLY A 124 -8.40 1.68 -14.22
N GLY A 125 -8.71 1.93 -12.95
CA GLY A 125 -9.94 1.40 -12.32
C GLY A 125 -9.98 1.59 -10.82
N GLU A 126 -11.03 1.03 -10.21
CA GLU A 126 -11.29 1.06 -8.77
C GLU A 126 -10.26 0.21 -8.01
N MET A 127 -9.76 0.77 -6.92
CA MET A 127 -8.81 0.14 -6.01
C MET A 127 -9.53 -0.30 -4.72
N VAL A 128 -8.96 -1.30 -4.04
CA VAL A 128 -9.52 -1.84 -2.80
C VAL A 128 -8.44 -2.10 -1.75
N VAL A 129 -8.71 -1.75 -0.50
CA VAL A 129 -7.88 -2.15 0.65
C VAL A 129 -8.47 -3.41 1.26
N ILE A 130 -7.64 -4.42 1.42
CA ILE A 130 -8.02 -5.74 1.94
C ILE A 130 -7.06 -6.20 3.03
N LYS A 131 -7.58 -7.02 3.95
CA LYS A 131 -6.75 -7.84 4.83
C LYS A 131 -6.24 -9.06 4.06
N THR A 132 -5.06 -9.57 4.45
CA THR A 132 -4.45 -10.74 3.79
C THR A 132 -5.06 -12.07 4.26
N ARG A 133 -6.26 -12.00 4.87
CA ARG A 133 -7.02 -13.14 5.41
C ARG A 133 -8.50 -13.01 5.03
N GLY A 134 -9.07 -14.07 4.50
CA GLY A 134 -10.48 -14.25 4.14
C GLY A 134 -10.63 -15.50 3.29
N ARG A 135 -11.85 -16.00 3.17
CA ARG A 135 -12.20 -17.13 2.29
C ARG A 135 -12.75 -16.66 0.95
N THR A 136 -13.27 -15.45 0.93
CA THR A 136 -13.74 -14.75 -0.27
C THR A 136 -13.13 -13.38 -0.33
N ALA A 137 -13.05 -12.78 -1.52
CA ALA A 137 -12.55 -11.43 -1.69
C ALA A 137 -13.36 -10.40 -0.87
N ASP A 138 -14.68 -10.59 -0.78
CA ASP A 138 -15.57 -9.72 0.00
C ASP A 138 -15.30 -9.77 1.49
N GLU A 139 -14.98 -10.95 2.08
CA GLU A 139 -14.60 -11.09 3.49
C GLU A 139 -13.29 -10.35 3.81
N MET A 140 -12.43 -10.13 2.82
CA MET A 140 -11.14 -9.47 2.98
C MET A 140 -11.24 -7.94 2.96
N VAL A 141 -12.33 -7.37 2.45
CA VAL A 141 -12.46 -5.92 2.25
C VAL A 141 -12.39 -5.15 3.55
N LEU A 142 -11.44 -4.23 3.63
CA LEU A 142 -11.30 -3.24 4.71
C LEU A 142 -11.87 -1.88 4.30
N ARG A 143 -11.62 -1.43 3.06
CA ARG A 143 -12.16 -0.19 2.48
C ARG A 143 -12.36 -0.31 0.96
N ARG A 144 -13.50 0.12 0.47
CA ARG A 144 -13.85 0.16 -0.95
C ARG A 144 -14.90 1.25 -1.25
N PRO A 145 -14.76 2.04 -2.35
CA PRO A 145 -13.53 2.20 -3.12
C PRO A 145 -12.44 2.88 -2.30
N SER A 146 -11.17 2.59 -2.58
CA SER A 146 -10.03 3.20 -1.87
C SER A 146 -9.26 4.21 -2.71
N GLY A 147 -9.59 4.34 -3.98
CA GLY A 147 -9.01 5.26 -4.93
C GLY A 147 -9.33 4.90 -6.38
N LEU A 148 -9.03 5.82 -7.28
CA LEU A 148 -9.02 5.61 -8.72
C LEU A 148 -7.56 5.51 -9.19
N LYS A 149 -7.17 4.36 -9.76
CA LYS A 149 -5.84 4.17 -10.35
C LYS A 149 -5.71 4.95 -11.65
N GLY A 150 -4.56 5.61 -11.82
CA GLY A 150 -4.14 6.16 -13.10
C GLY A 150 -2.62 6.04 -13.28
N ALA A 151 -2.14 6.34 -14.49
CA ALA A 151 -0.72 6.31 -14.78
C ALA A 151 -0.30 7.41 -15.74
N LEU A 152 0.81 8.07 -15.39
CA LEU A 152 1.63 8.91 -16.27
C LEU A 152 2.83 8.08 -16.79
N GLY A 153 3.72 8.71 -17.54
CA GLY A 153 5.00 8.14 -17.92
C GLY A 153 4.97 7.20 -19.12
N GLU A 154 5.90 6.26 -19.13
CA GLU A 154 6.18 5.46 -20.35
C GLU A 154 5.21 4.28 -20.53
N ASN A 155 4.63 3.74 -19.45
CA ASN A 155 3.76 2.56 -19.57
C ASN A 155 2.54 2.81 -20.47
N PRO A 156 1.70 3.85 -20.25
CA PRO A 156 0.59 4.16 -21.15
C PRO A 156 1.02 4.50 -22.57
N LYS A 157 2.15 5.20 -22.74
CA LYS A 157 2.70 5.54 -24.05
C LYS A 157 3.07 4.30 -24.84
N ARG A 158 3.79 3.36 -24.20
CA ARG A 158 4.22 2.12 -24.82
C ARG A 158 3.02 1.25 -25.17
N LEU A 159 2.14 1.03 -24.21
CA LEU A 159 0.99 0.17 -24.40
C LEU A 159 0.07 0.68 -25.51
N HIS A 160 -0.45 1.89 -25.37
CA HIS A 160 -1.43 2.42 -26.33
C HIS A 160 -0.77 2.95 -27.60
N GLY A 161 0.28 3.75 -27.51
CA GLY A 161 0.92 4.38 -28.66
C GLY A 161 1.74 3.41 -29.49
N GLN A 162 2.64 2.64 -28.85
CA GLN A 162 3.54 1.77 -29.59
C GLN A 162 2.91 0.43 -29.95
N ASN A 163 2.22 -0.24 -29.00
CA ASN A 163 1.67 -1.57 -29.24
C ASN A 163 0.31 -1.50 -29.98
N HIS A 164 -0.60 -0.64 -29.50
CA HIS A 164 -1.97 -0.58 -30.04
C HIS A 164 -2.20 0.55 -31.07
N LYS A 165 -1.19 1.34 -31.42
CA LYS A 165 -1.26 2.42 -32.43
C LYS A 165 -2.41 3.41 -32.21
N ARG A 166 -2.72 3.74 -30.94
CA ARG A 166 -3.78 4.68 -30.54
C ARG A 166 -3.26 5.66 -29.47
N MET A 167 -3.99 6.74 -29.22
CA MET A 167 -3.70 7.68 -28.14
C MET A 167 -3.82 6.99 -26.76
N PRO A 168 -2.86 7.29 -25.79
CA PRO A 168 -1.76 8.23 -25.91
C PRO A 168 -0.46 7.60 -26.45
N ALA A 169 0.30 8.38 -27.22
CA ALA A 169 1.65 8.03 -27.67
C ALA A 169 2.75 8.92 -27.08
N THR A 170 2.39 9.96 -26.35
CA THR A 170 3.30 10.94 -25.73
C THR A 170 2.87 11.24 -24.29
N ARG A 171 3.77 11.83 -23.45
CA ARG A 171 3.42 12.34 -22.12
C ARG A 171 2.32 13.40 -22.18
N MET A 172 2.34 14.28 -23.22
CA MET A 172 1.26 15.24 -23.46
C MET A 172 -0.08 14.53 -23.66
N GLY A 173 -0.09 13.47 -24.48
CA GLY A 173 -1.29 12.66 -24.74
C GLY A 173 -1.80 11.95 -23.49
N VAL A 174 -0.91 11.41 -22.65
CA VAL A 174 -1.32 10.78 -21.36
C VAL A 174 -2.04 11.80 -20.47
N ALA A 175 -1.42 12.97 -20.27
CA ALA A 175 -2.02 14.04 -19.46
C ALA A 175 -3.34 14.54 -20.06
N ALA A 176 -3.44 14.62 -21.39
CA ALA A 176 -4.68 15.03 -22.07
C ALA A 176 -5.82 14.03 -21.85
N VAL A 177 -5.54 12.71 -21.93
CA VAL A 177 -6.55 11.66 -21.66
C VAL A 177 -7.08 11.77 -20.24
N ILE A 178 -6.21 11.95 -19.22
CA ILE A 178 -6.62 12.13 -17.83
C ILE A 178 -7.53 13.36 -17.69
N ARG A 179 -7.10 14.52 -18.25
CA ARG A 179 -7.90 15.75 -18.20
C ARG A 179 -9.25 15.62 -18.88
N GLN A 180 -9.31 15.01 -20.05
CA GLN A 180 -10.55 14.77 -20.77
C GLN A 180 -11.51 13.89 -19.96
N PHE A 181 -10.98 12.86 -19.32
CA PHE A 181 -11.79 11.96 -18.49
C PHE A 181 -12.36 12.69 -17.27
N LEU A 182 -11.54 13.44 -16.54
CA LEU A 182 -12.00 14.24 -15.39
C LEU A 182 -12.98 15.35 -15.81
N THR A 183 -12.77 15.98 -16.98
CA THR A 183 -13.70 16.99 -17.52
C THR A 183 -15.05 16.37 -17.86
N ARG A 184 -15.07 15.18 -18.46
CA ARG A 184 -16.33 14.44 -18.70
C ARG A 184 -17.02 14.07 -17.38
N ALA A 185 -16.27 13.61 -16.39
CA ALA A 185 -16.82 13.30 -15.07
C ALA A 185 -17.41 14.53 -14.38
N ARG A 186 -16.81 15.71 -14.55
CA ARG A 186 -17.37 16.98 -14.01
C ARG A 186 -18.71 17.34 -14.63
N ALA A 187 -18.90 17.05 -15.92
CA ALA A 187 -20.14 17.31 -16.66
C ALA A 187 -21.12 16.12 -16.62
N TYR A 188 -20.80 15.05 -15.91
CA TYR A 188 -21.62 13.85 -15.87
C TYR A 188 -22.93 14.05 -15.11
N ASP A 189 -24.01 13.60 -15.73
CA ASP A 189 -25.38 13.65 -15.21
C ASP A 189 -25.97 12.22 -15.27
N PRO A 190 -26.15 11.54 -14.14
CA PRO A 190 -26.66 10.17 -14.12
C PRO A 190 -28.08 10.01 -14.66
N GLU A 191 -28.87 11.09 -14.68
CA GLU A 191 -30.24 11.07 -15.23
C GLU A 191 -30.26 10.94 -16.77
N LYS A 192 -29.15 11.32 -17.43
CA LYS A 192 -28.97 11.21 -18.89
C LYS A 192 -28.44 9.86 -19.36
N GLY A 193 -28.07 9.01 -18.41
CA GLY A 193 -27.54 7.68 -18.67
C GLY A 193 -26.43 7.32 -17.70
N ARG A 194 -26.40 6.08 -17.24
CA ARG A 194 -25.46 5.61 -16.25
C ARG A 194 -24.12 5.24 -16.87
N ASP A 195 -23.02 5.77 -16.32
CA ASP A 195 -21.63 5.43 -16.67
C ASP A 195 -20.85 5.16 -15.38
N LEU A 196 -20.55 3.86 -15.10
CA LEU A 196 -19.89 3.44 -13.87
C LEU A 196 -18.48 4.05 -13.71
N GLY A 197 -17.79 4.30 -14.82
CA GLY A 197 -16.45 4.92 -14.78
C GLY A 197 -16.54 6.40 -14.39
N LEU A 198 -17.51 7.13 -14.92
CA LEU A 198 -17.73 8.54 -14.56
C LEU A 198 -18.29 8.68 -13.15
N GLU A 199 -19.10 7.73 -12.66
CA GLU A 199 -19.53 7.67 -11.25
C GLU A 199 -18.33 7.57 -10.30
N LEU A 200 -17.35 6.69 -10.60
CA LEU A 200 -16.13 6.57 -9.80
C LEU A 200 -15.27 7.85 -9.87
N ALA A 201 -15.16 8.46 -11.06
CA ALA A 201 -14.42 9.71 -11.22
C ALA A 201 -15.09 10.89 -10.50
N ARG A 202 -16.44 10.91 -10.38
CA ARG A 202 -17.15 11.90 -9.55
C ARG A 202 -16.70 11.83 -8.09
N LYS A 203 -16.52 10.63 -7.52
CA LYS A 203 -15.99 10.47 -6.16
C LYS A 203 -14.59 11.07 -5.99
N VAL A 204 -13.77 11.04 -7.04
CA VAL A 204 -12.47 11.73 -7.04
C VAL A 204 -12.65 13.25 -7.04
N LEU A 205 -13.54 13.78 -7.90
CA LEU A 205 -13.84 15.22 -7.98
C LEU A 205 -14.47 15.76 -6.71
N ASP A 206 -15.28 14.95 -6.03
CA ASP A 206 -15.95 15.28 -4.77
C ASP A 206 -15.02 14.99 -3.54
N ARG A 207 -13.78 14.52 -3.78
CA ARG A 207 -12.73 14.22 -2.78
C ARG A 207 -13.13 13.14 -1.77
N GLU A 208 -14.04 12.24 -2.14
CA GLU A 208 -14.38 11.06 -1.35
C GLU A 208 -13.25 10.02 -1.39
N ILE A 209 -12.56 9.94 -2.54
CA ILE A 209 -11.41 9.06 -2.78
C ILE A 209 -10.33 9.81 -3.55
N PRO A 210 -9.02 9.48 -3.37
CA PRO A 210 -7.96 10.10 -4.13
C PRO A 210 -7.84 9.56 -5.55
N LEU A 211 -7.29 10.37 -6.46
CA LEU A 211 -6.64 9.89 -7.67
C LEU A 211 -5.23 9.41 -7.30
N ARG A 212 -4.87 8.17 -7.65
CA ARG A 212 -3.55 7.60 -7.39
C ARG A 212 -2.79 7.42 -8.69
N LEU A 213 -1.79 8.27 -8.91
CA LEU A 213 -1.07 8.37 -10.17
C LEU A 213 0.32 7.75 -10.08
N HIS A 214 0.54 6.71 -10.88
CA HIS A 214 1.87 6.20 -11.20
C HIS A 214 2.69 7.29 -11.88
N ALA A 215 3.81 7.67 -11.30
CA ALA A 215 4.76 8.64 -11.83
C ALA A 215 6.17 8.39 -11.29
N HIS A 216 7.11 8.01 -12.16
CA HIS A 216 8.50 7.79 -11.77
C HIS A 216 9.34 9.07 -11.90
N ARG A 217 9.26 9.75 -13.07
CA ARG A 217 10.10 10.86 -13.43
C ARG A 217 9.65 12.17 -12.79
N ALA A 218 10.60 13.06 -12.56
CA ALA A 218 10.38 14.39 -11.99
C ALA A 218 9.34 15.20 -12.78
N ASP A 219 9.41 15.17 -14.11
CA ASP A 219 8.47 15.88 -15.01
C ASP A 219 7.04 15.30 -14.94
N ASP A 220 6.89 13.97 -14.79
CA ASP A 220 5.60 13.31 -14.61
C ASP A 220 5.04 13.57 -13.19
N ILE A 221 5.88 13.59 -12.15
CA ILE A 221 5.52 13.97 -10.78
C ILE A 221 4.95 15.38 -10.74
N LEU A 222 5.64 16.35 -11.35
CA LEU A 222 5.16 17.74 -11.45
C LEU A 222 3.87 17.84 -12.27
N THR A 223 3.69 16.99 -13.27
CA THR A 223 2.44 16.93 -14.05
C THR A 223 1.29 16.37 -13.22
N ALA A 224 1.54 15.35 -12.36
CA ALA A 224 0.53 14.84 -11.44
C ALA A 224 0.05 15.93 -10.49
N ILE A 225 0.98 16.66 -9.85
CA ILE A 225 0.67 17.81 -8.98
C ILE A 225 -0.16 18.88 -9.73
N ARG A 226 0.23 19.21 -10.97
CA ARG A 226 -0.49 20.19 -11.79
C ARG A 226 -1.93 19.75 -12.07
N ILE A 227 -2.15 18.48 -12.44
CA ILE A 227 -3.49 17.95 -12.69
C ILE A 227 -4.32 17.98 -11.39
N ALA A 228 -3.76 17.58 -10.26
CA ALA A 228 -4.48 17.60 -9.00
C ALA A 228 -4.90 19.02 -8.59
N ARG A 229 -4.04 20.02 -8.76
CA ARG A 229 -4.34 21.43 -8.50
C ARG A 229 -5.42 21.96 -9.48
N GLU A 230 -5.34 21.62 -10.76
CA GLU A 230 -6.28 22.03 -11.82
C GLU A 230 -7.71 21.56 -11.55
N PHE A 231 -7.84 20.33 -11.02
CA PHE A 231 -9.14 19.73 -10.73
C PHE A 231 -9.57 19.87 -9.27
N SER A 232 -8.68 20.38 -8.38
CA SER A 232 -8.87 20.52 -6.93
C SER A 232 -9.20 19.17 -6.26
N ILE A 233 -8.45 18.12 -6.61
CA ILE A 233 -8.64 16.74 -6.14
C ILE A 233 -7.53 16.29 -5.20
N ASP A 234 -7.84 15.27 -4.39
CA ASP A 234 -6.82 14.58 -3.60
C ASP A 234 -5.99 13.67 -4.50
N LEU A 235 -4.68 13.65 -4.27
CA LEU A 235 -3.71 12.90 -5.05
C LEU A 235 -2.83 12.05 -4.13
N SER A 236 -2.46 10.85 -4.58
CA SER A 236 -1.28 10.13 -4.11
C SER A 236 -0.36 9.86 -5.30
N ILE A 237 0.94 10.10 -5.11
CA ILE A 237 1.94 9.88 -6.16
C ILE A 237 2.59 8.52 -5.90
N GLU A 238 2.36 7.60 -6.84
CA GLU A 238 2.86 6.24 -6.74
C GLU A 238 4.22 6.10 -7.44
N HIS A 239 5.14 5.31 -6.88
CA HIS A 239 6.54 5.11 -7.27
C HIS A 239 7.45 6.29 -6.92
N CYS A 240 7.19 7.48 -7.41
CA CYS A 240 7.91 8.72 -7.08
C CYS A 240 9.46 8.56 -7.12
N THR A 241 9.98 7.83 -8.12
CA THR A 241 11.38 7.40 -8.18
C THR A 241 12.36 8.57 -8.19
N GLU A 242 12.03 9.64 -8.92
CA GLU A 242 12.80 10.89 -8.97
C GLU A 242 12.27 11.98 -8.02
N GLY A 243 11.52 11.61 -6.98
CA GLY A 243 10.97 12.55 -6.00
C GLY A 243 12.04 13.42 -5.34
N TRP A 244 13.23 12.86 -5.10
CA TRP A 244 14.36 13.58 -4.55
C TRP A 244 14.86 14.76 -5.42
N MET A 245 14.58 14.75 -6.73
CA MET A 245 14.91 15.87 -7.64
C MET A 245 13.92 17.04 -7.54
N VAL A 246 12.72 16.79 -7.04
CA VAL A 246 11.62 17.77 -6.96
C VAL A 246 11.02 17.84 -5.54
N VAL A 247 11.87 17.61 -4.53
CA VAL A 247 11.48 17.50 -3.14
C VAL A 247 10.75 18.73 -2.62
N ASP A 248 11.19 19.94 -3.00
CA ASP A 248 10.56 21.18 -2.58
C ASP A 248 9.12 21.30 -3.10
N ALA A 249 8.89 20.91 -4.36
CA ALA A 249 7.55 20.92 -4.96
C ALA A 249 6.63 19.88 -4.30
N LEU A 250 7.16 18.71 -3.91
CA LEU A 250 6.42 17.69 -3.18
C LEU A 250 6.03 18.15 -1.78
N ALA A 251 6.99 18.75 -1.05
CA ALA A 251 6.75 19.30 0.28
C ALA A 251 5.72 20.44 0.25
N GLU A 252 5.83 21.37 -0.70
CA GLU A 252 4.87 22.45 -0.89
C GLU A 252 3.46 21.94 -1.27
N ALA A 253 3.40 20.91 -2.11
CA ALA A 253 2.12 20.35 -2.57
C ALA A 253 1.38 19.58 -1.47
N GLY A 254 2.09 18.97 -0.51
CA GLY A 254 1.51 18.26 0.63
C GLY A 254 0.83 16.95 0.29
N TYR A 255 0.96 16.43 -0.94
CA TYR A 255 0.40 15.14 -1.31
C TYR A 255 1.26 13.99 -0.80
N PRO A 256 0.65 12.89 -0.29
CA PRO A 256 1.40 11.72 0.12
C PRO A 256 2.05 11.02 -1.08
N VAL A 257 3.16 10.35 -0.81
CA VAL A 257 3.88 9.56 -1.80
C VAL A 257 4.04 8.11 -1.35
N THR A 258 3.95 7.20 -2.31
CA THR A 258 4.22 5.77 -2.14
C THR A 258 5.48 5.42 -2.92
N LEU A 259 6.58 5.14 -2.22
CA LEU A 259 7.88 4.90 -2.82
C LEU A 259 8.15 3.41 -3.06
N GLY A 260 8.57 3.10 -4.27
CA GLY A 260 8.98 1.74 -4.64
C GLY A 260 8.59 1.36 -6.08
N PRO A 261 8.81 0.09 -6.46
CA PRO A 261 9.62 -0.90 -5.73
C PRO A 261 11.12 -0.58 -5.84
N MET A 262 11.79 -0.41 -4.71
CA MET A 262 13.22 -0.03 -4.73
C MET A 262 14.14 -1.19 -5.11
N LEU A 263 13.72 -2.43 -4.83
CA LEU A 263 14.46 -3.66 -5.19
C LEU A 263 14.23 -4.11 -6.64
N GLY A 264 13.31 -3.49 -7.37
CA GLY A 264 12.96 -3.86 -8.75
C GLY A 264 14.03 -3.51 -9.82
N GLY A 265 15.08 -2.81 -9.44
CA GLY A 265 16.19 -2.44 -10.32
C GLY A 265 15.84 -1.36 -11.37
N ARG A 266 16.82 -1.09 -12.24
CA ARG A 266 16.73 -0.06 -13.30
C ARG A 266 16.28 -0.68 -14.63
N SER A 267 15.11 -1.29 -14.63
CA SER A 267 14.59 -2.04 -15.78
C SER A 267 13.95 -1.18 -16.88
N LYS A 268 13.72 0.12 -16.62
CA LYS A 268 13.10 1.08 -17.53
C LYS A 268 13.89 2.39 -17.55
N VAL A 269 13.72 3.19 -18.61
CA VAL A 269 14.31 4.53 -18.70
C VAL A 269 13.87 5.41 -17.52
N GLU A 270 12.61 5.35 -17.13
CA GLU A 270 12.06 6.15 -16.04
C GLU A 270 12.50 5.68 -14.64
N THR A 271 13.18 4.52 -14.50
CA THR A 271 13.79 4.04 -13.26
C THR A 271 15.31 4.20 -13.21
N ALA A 272 15.93 4.86 -14.22
CA ALA A 272 17.37 5.02 -14.30
C ALA A 272 17.99 5.72 -13.08
N ASN A 273 17.28 6.67 -12.48
CA ASN A 273 17.70 7.45 -11.33
C ASN A 273 17.19 6.90 -9.97
N LEU A 274 16.76 5.62 -9.94
CA LEU A 274 16.36 4.96 -8.72
C LEU A 274 17.49 4.98 -7.68
N THR A 275 17.15 5.40 -6.46
CA THR A 275 18.09 5.45 -5.34
C THR A 275 17.37 5.14 -4.01
N PHE A 276 18.02 4.36 -3.16
CA PHE A 276 17.53 4.08 -1.79
C PHE A 276 17.61 5.29 -0.85
N ARG A 277 18.27 6.39 -1.26
CA ARG A 277 18.33 7.66 -0.50
C ARG A 277 17.02 8.46 -0.57
N ASN A 278 16.22 8.23 -1.60
CA ASN A 278 14.99 8.99 -1.86
C ASN A 278 14.03 9.02 -0.65
N PRO A 279 13.70 7.89 0.03
CA PRO A 279 12.81 7.93 1.20
C PRO A 279 13.28 8.85 2.31
N GLY A 280 14.59 8.80 2.65
CA GLY A 280 15.16 9.64 3.69
C GLY A 280 15.25 11.13 3.33
N ILE A 281 15.41 11.45 2.02
CA ILE A 281 15.37 12.84 1.54
C ILE A 281 13.96 13.40 1.71
N LEU A 282 12.95 12.65 1.27
CA LEU A 282 11.54 13.08 1.35
C LEU A 282 11.04 13.15 2.80
N GLU A 283 11.42 12.19 3.66
CA GLU A 283 11.12 12.22 5.09
C GLU A 283 11.63 13.52 5.74
N LYS A 284 12.90 13.87 5.49
CA LYS A 284 13.53 15.08 6.05
C LYS A 284 12.85 16.36 5.57
N ALA A 285 12.26 16.37 4.42
CA ALA A 285 11.48 17.48 3.89
C ALA A 285 10.02 17.49 4.38
N GLY A 286 9.63 16.57 5.26
CA GLY A 286 8.28 16.50 5.83
C GLY A 286 7.23 15.91 4.88
N VAL A 287 7.64 15.27 3.78
CA VAL A 287 6.73 14.60 2.88
C VAL A 287 6.19 13.32 3.55
N HIS A 288 4.89 13.07 3.43
CA HIS A 288 4.25 11.85 3.95
C HIS A 288 4.61 10.66 3.06
N VAL A 289 5.57 9.84 3.52
CA VAL A 289 6.14 8.73 2.77
C VAL A 289 5.56 7.40 3.22
N SER A 290 5.15 6.57 2.26
CA SER A 290 4.88 5.14 2.41
C SER A 290 5.82 4.31 1.53
N LEU A 291 6.14 3.08 1.94
CA LEU A 291 6.95 2.14 1.16
C LEU A 291 6.07 1.02 0.61
N MET A 292 6.36 0.56 -0.62
CA MET A 292 5.59 -0.47 -1.29
C MET A 292 6.46 -1.49 -2.02
N THR A 293 5.89 -2.66 -2.30
CA THR A 293 6.55 -3.70 -3.11
C THR A 293 6.20 -3.63 -4.58
N ASP A 294 5.03 -3.09 -4.93
CA ASP A 294 4.49 -3.23 -6.30
C ASP A 294 4.42 -4.73 -6.69
N HIS A 295 4.10 -5.60 -5.70
CA HIS A 295 4.07 -7.05 -5.91
C HIS A 295 3.25 -7.40 -7.18
N PRO A 296 3.77 -8.24 -8.08
CA PRO A 296 4.90 -9.17 -7.93
C PRO A 296 6.27 -8.62 -8.41
N PHE A 297 6.41 -7.35 -8.80
CA PHE A 297 7.70 -6.80 -9.26
C PHE A 297 8.79 -6.91 -8.19
N VAL A 298 8.46 -6.67 -6.93
CA VAL A 298 9.23 -7.13 -5.76
C VAL A 298 8.29 -8.03 -4.97
N PRO A 299 8.66 -9.30 -4.71
CA PRO A 299 7.84 -10.19 -3.91
C PRO A 299 7.48 -9.57 -2.56
N ILE A 300 6.20 -9.69 -2.17
CA ILE A 300 5.69 -9.09 -0.92
C ILE A 300 6.46 -9.56 0.31
N ALA A 301 7.04 -10.76 0.26
CA ALA A 301 7.92 -11.31 1.26
C ALA A 301 9.16 -10.43 1.56
N HIS A 302 9.53 -9.54 0.64
CA HIS A 302 10.68 -8.65 0.76
C HIS A 302 10.31 -7.23 1.19
N HIS A 303 9.05 -6.97 1.57
CA HIS A 303 8.61 -5.62 1.97
C HIS A 303 9.50 -5.02 3.06
N ARG A 304 9.80 -5.75 4.16
CA ARG A 304 10.67 -5.28 5.24
C ARG A 304 12.10 -4.90 4.81
N ILE A 305 12.60 -5.54 3.76
CA ILE A 305 13.97 -5.30 3.28
C ILE A 305 14.08 -3.91 2.68
N GLN A 306 13.03 -3.41 2.02
CA GLN A 306 13.00 -2.05 1.49
C GLN A 306 13.11 -1.02 2.61
N GLY A 307 12.41 -1.21 3.74
CA GLY A 307 12.54 -0.38 4.94
C GLY A 307 13.97 -0.40 5.51
N ALA A 308 14.57 -1.60 5.64
CA ALA A 308 15.93 -1.75 6.13
C ALA A 308 16.97 -1.03 5.23
N LEU A 309 16.79 -1.10 3.91
CA LEU A 309 17.65 -0.39 2.95
C LEU A 309 17.43 1.12 2.98
N ALA A 310 16.20 1.58 3.14
CA ALA A 310 15.90 3.01 3.30
C ALA A 310 16.59 3.58 4.56
N VAL A 311 16.58 2.84 5.68
CA VAL A 311 17.28 3.22 6.92
C VAL A 311 18.79 3.27 6.71
N ARG A 312 19.36 2.24 6.07
CA ARG A 312 20.81 2.23 5.73
C ARG A 312 21.22 3.47 4.94
N GLU A 313 20.37 3.95 4.07
CA GLU A 313 20.63 5.09 3.17
C GLU A 313 20.11 6.44 3.70
N GLY A 314 19.74 6.51 4.99
CA GLY A 314 19.54 7.77 5.70
C GLY A 314 18.11 8.16 6.05
N MET A 315 17.12 7.27 5.88
CA MET A 315 15.81 7.38 6.50
C MET A 315 15.90 7.07 7.99
N SER A 316 15.10 7.72 8.84
CA SER A 316 15.06 7.35 10.26
C SER A 316 14.42 5.96 10.45
N GLU A 317 14.87 5.19 11.47
CA GLU A 317 14.29 3.88 11.76
C GLU A 317 12.79 4.00 12.12
N ALA A 318 12.44 5.01 12.91
CA ALA A 318 11.05 5.30 13.26
C ALA A 318 10.23 5.70 12.03
N GLY A 319 10.79 6.51 11.12
CA GLY A 319 10.16 6.90 9.87
C GLY A 319 9.93 5.71 8.94
N ALA A 320 10.91 4.80 8.83
CA ALA A 320 10.75 3.59 8.02
C ALA A 320 9.68 2.64 8.58
N LEU A 321 9.61 2.46 9.91
CA LEU A 321 8.53 1.70 10.54
C LEU A 321 7.17 2.36 10.27
N ARG A 322 7.06 3.69 10.43
CA ARG A 322 5.83 4.43 10.09
C ARG A 322 5.46 4.29 8.62
N ALA A 323 6.44 4.36 7.71
CA ALA A 323 6.23 4.25 6.26
C ALA A 323 5.76 2.87 5.80
N MET A 324 5.84 1.86 6.65
CA MET A 324 5.39 0.49 6.39
C MET A 324 4.16 0.09 7.24
N THR A 325 3.66 0.99 8.07
CA THR A 325 2.55 0.70 9.01
C THR A 325 1.52 1.82 9.04
N LEU A 326 1.76 2.86 9.83
CA LEU A 326 0.78 3.92 10.10
C LEU A 326 0.61 4.86 8.90
N ASN A 327 1.70 5.32 8.28
CA ASN A 327 1.59 6.24 7.13
C ASN A 327 0.75 5.65 5.97
N PRO A 328 1.00 4.40 5.51
CA PRO A 328 0.12 3.81 4.50
C PRO A 328 -1.31 3.63 5.01
N ALA A 329 -1.54 3.30 6.28
CA ALA A 329 -2.89 3.20 6.83
C ALA A 329 -3.62 4.56 6.83
N GLU A 330 -2.93 5.66 7.17
CA GLU A 330 -3.45 7.04 7.09
C GLU A 330 -3.79 7.40 5.64
N MET A 331 -2.86 7.18 4.71
CA MET A 331 -3.04 7.46 3.28
C MET A 331 -4.18 6.64 2.66
N LEU A 332 -4.38 5.41 3.13
CA LEU A 332 -5.45 4.52 2.68
C LEU A 332 -6.79 4.82 3.37
N GLY A 333 -6.81 5.67 4.40
CA GLY A 333 -8.00 6.01 5.18
C GLY A 333 -8.54 4.84 6.00
N VAL A 334 -7.62 4.02 6.58
CA VAL A 334 -7.93 2.87 7.44
C VAL A 334 -7.15 2.91 8.76
N ALA A 335 -6.58 4.07 9.10
CA ALA A 335 -5.76 4.23 10.29
C ALA A 335 -6.55 4.14 11.61
N ASP A 336 -7.86 4.26 11.55
CA ASP A 336 -8.78 3.97 12.67
C ASP A 336 -8.84 2.47 12.99
N ARG A 337 -8.48 1.61 12.03
CA ARG A 337 -8.53 0.15 12.13
C ARG A 337 -7.16 -0.49 12.29
N VAL A 338 -6.14 -0.06 11.55
CA VAL A 338 -4.83 -0.73 11.42
C VAL A 338 -3.66 0.27 11.45
N GLY A 339 -2.43 -0.23 11.37
CA GLY A 339 -1.20 0.59 11.21
C GLY A 339 -0.51 0.99 12.51
N SER A 340 -1.16 0.86 13.67
CA SER A 340 -0.55 1.07 14.98
C SER A 340 -1.21 0.18 16.04
N LEU A 341 -0.51 -0.04 17.18
CA LEU A 341 -1.05 -0.80 18.29
C LEU A 341 -1.67 0.14 19.31
N GLU A 342 -2.98 0.38 19.18
CA GLU A 342 -3.76 1.27 20.04
C GLU A 342 -5.10 0.62 20.41
N PRO A 343 -5.62 0.87 21.62
CA PRO A 343 -6.92 0.35 22.04
C PRO A 343 -8.03 0.72 21.02
N GLY A 344 -8.88 -0.27 20.71
CA GLY A 344 -9.98 -0.14 19.77
C GLY A 344 -9.65 -0.51 18.33
N LYS A 345 -8.38 -0.50 17.93
CA LYS A 345 -7.95 -0.96 16.60
C LYS A 345 -8.01 -2.48 16.49
N ASP A 346 -8.02 -2.97 15.26
CA ASP A 346 -7.97 -4.41 14.99
C ASP A 346 -6.65 -4.98 15.53
N ALA A 347 -6.73 -6.17 16.11
CA ALA A 347 -5.56 -6.85 16.65
C ALA A 347 -4.76 -7.52 15.53
N ASP A 348 -4.21 -6.68 14.63
CA ASP A 348 -3.33 -7.05 13.53
C ASP A 348 -1.88 -6.78 13.96
N PHE A 349 -1.17 -7.83 14.35
CA PHE A 349 0.19 -7.70 14.87
C PHE A 349 1.09 -8.87 14.51
N VAL A 350 2.39 -8.65 14.64
CA VAL A 350 3.43 -9.62 14.27
C VAL A 350 4.43 -9.77 15.39
N LEU A 351 4.76 -11.01 15.72
CA LEU A 351 5.88 -11.37 16.60
C LEU A 351 7.11 -11.66 15.75
N TRP A 352 8.20 -10.96 16.06
CA TRP A 352 9.48 -11.06 15.39
C TRP A 352 10.56 -11.58 16.33
N SER A 353 11.50 -12.38 15.80
CA SER A 353 12.65 -12.90 16.56
C SER A 353 13.68 -11.83 16.92
N ASP A 354 13.69 -10.69 16.22
CA ASP A 354 14.57 -9.53 16.40
C ASP A 354 13.87 -8.32 15.75
N HIS A 355 14.46 -7.13 15.87
CA HIS A 355 13.97 -5.93 15.15
C HIS A 355 13.86 -6.22 13.64
N PRO A 356 12.72 -5.92 12.98
CA PRO A 356 12.44 -6.37 11.60
C PRO A 356 13.47 -5.93 10.56
N PHE A 357 14.22 -4.86 10.82
CA PHE A 357 15.28 -4.40 9.92
C PHE A 357 16.64 -5.08 10.13
N ARG A 358 16.76 -5.98 11.10
CA ARG A 358 17.95 -6.83 11.24
C ARG A 358 17.92 -7.95 10.19
N ALA A 359 19.08 -8.23 9.59
CA ALA A 359 19.18 -9.21 8.50
C ALA A 359 18.63 -10.60 8.89
N ARG A 360 18.88 -11.04 10.13
CA ARG A 360 18.45 -12.34 10.66
C ARG A 360 17.04 -12.36 11.27
N ALA A 361 16.36 -11.21 11.33
CA ALA A 361 15.01 -11.15 11.87
C ALA A 361 14.05 -12.02 11.06
N ARG A 362 13.19 -12.77 11.76
CA ARG A 362 12.16 -13.62 11.19
C ARG A 362 10.83 -13.33 11.83
N VAL A 363 9.76 -13.41 11.04
CA VAL A 363 8.40 -13.50 11.58
C VAL A 363 8.24 -14.84 12.27
N LEU A 364 7.81 -14.81 13.54
CA LEU A 364 7.50 -16.01 14.32
C LEU A 364 6.02 -16.32 14.29
N ALA A 365 5.18 -15.30 14.38
CA ALA A 365 3.73 -15.42 14.25
C ALA A 365 3.13 -14.11 13.71
N THR A 366 2.10 -14.25 12.89
CA THR A 366 1.28 -13.14 12.39
C THR A 366 -0.15 -13.34 12.84
N TYR A 367 -0.74 -12.27 13.37
CA TYR A 367 -2.13 -12.24 13.83
C TYR A 367 -2.92 -11.21 13.04
N ILE A 368 -4.13 -11.57 12.64
CA ILE A 368 -5.12 -10.67 12.02
C ILE A 368 -6.41 -10.80 12.83
N GLU A 369 -6.91 -9.67 13.36
CA GLU A 369 -8.07 -9.62 14.24
C GLU A 369 -7.96 -10.61 15.40
N GLY A 370 -6.76 -10.66 16.00
CA GLY A 370 -6.44 -11.52 17.13
C GLY A 370 -6.32 -13.01 16.80
N GLN A 371 -6.57 -13.42 15.57
CA GLN A 371 -6.42 -14.81 15.13
C GLN A 371 -5.05 -15.03 14.52
N ARG A 372 -4.34 -16.07 14.98
CA ARG A 372 -3.05 -16.46 14.42
C ARG A 372 -3.23 -17.03 13.02
N VAL A 373 -2.70 -16.35 12.01
CA VAL A 373 -2.83 -16.68 10.59
C VAL A 373 -1.54 -17.23 9.98
N TYR A 374 -0.43 -17.09 10.71
CA TYR A 374 0.86 -17.68 10.38
C TYR A 374 1.64 -17.98 11.65
N GLU A 375 2.37 -19.09 11.64
CA GLU A 375 3.34 -19.50 12.64
C GLU A 375 4.55 -20.12 11.96
N ALA A 376 5.74 -19.63 12.32
CA ALA A 376 6.99 -20.20 11.80
C ALA A 376 7.18 -21.63 12.33
N LYS A 377 7.49 -22.55 11.42
CA LYS A 377 7.93 -23.89 11.85
C LYS A 377 9.24 -23.74 12.63
N SER A 378 9.33 -24.43 13.79
CA SER A 378 10.60 -24.54 14.51
C SER A 378 11.64 -25.10 13.54
N LEU A 379 12.80 -24.41 13.42
CA LEU A 379 13.95 -25.04 12.78
C LEU A 379 14.41 -26.14 13.73
N SER A 380 14.10 -27.39 13.38
CA SER A 380 14.67 -28.58 14.02
C SER A 380 16.16 -28.66 13.70
#